data_eef57b30a3a40c083b3086bf2dc061ea
#
_entry.id   eef57b30a3a40c083b3086bf2dc061ea
#
_cell.length_a   1.000
_cell.length_b   1.000
_cell.length_c   1.000
_cell.angle_alpha   90.00
_cell.angle_beta   90.00
_cell.angle_gamma   90.00
#
_symmetry.space_group_name_H-M   'P 1'
#
loop_
_entity.id
_entity.type
_entity.pdbx_description
1 polymer ?
#
loop_
_entity_poly.entity_id
_entity_poly.type
_entity_poly.pdbx_seq_one_letter_code
_entity_poly.pdbx_strand_id
1 'polypeptide(L)'
;LAVVGNTVMCHLFAGISPVSIGVTPFMPQEFFGKEYTGEQLGLTDCRSVYIAPAVAGFVGGDITSDLLAVMQKNPKEKVLLLDIGTNGEMAVGNEEQIYCCATAVGSAFEGAEMAMGMPAAVGAISHVWLDQRRIRVQVIGDEEACGICGSGLIDALAVILEMGLLDHTGLLKQKQSVSVAYRKYLGEYAGQPCVWLAHKVCVTQEDIRGLQLAKAAFAAGMRILLQDSHTSYELSLIHISEPTRPIS
;
A
#
# COMPACT_ATOMS: atom_id res chain seq x y z
N LEU A 1 -21.68 11.24 -12.14
CA LEU A 1 -20.32 10.84 -11.83
C LEU A 1 -20.15 10.73 -10.31
N ALA A 2 -19.47 9.68 -9.83
CA ALA A 2 -19.00 9.59 -8.46
C ALA A 2 -17.48 9.69 -8.45
N VAL A 3 -16.93 10.48 -7.54
CA VAL A 3 -15.49 10.72 -7.38
C VAL A 3 -15.06 10.28 -5.97
N VAL A 4 -14.07 9.43 -5.93
CA VAL A 4 -13.47 8.86 -4.72
C VAL A 4 -11.97 9.11 -4.77
N GLY A 5 -11.37 9.47 -3.66
CA GLY A 5 -9.93 9.69 -3.55
C GLY A 5 -9.56 10.33 -2.22
N ASN A 6 -8.27 10.46 -1.97
CA ASN A 6 -7.79 11.11 -0.76
C ASN A 6 -8.18 12.60 -0.73
N THR A 7 -8.11 13.18 0.46
CA THR A 7 -8.60 14.57 0.68
C THR A 7 -7.92 15.59 -0.23
N VAL A 8 -6.59 15.46 -0.46
CA VAL A 8 -5.85 16.38 -1.34
C VAL A 8 -6.29 16.26 -2.79
N MET A 9 -6.43 15.02 -3.30
CA MET A 9 -6.89 14.78 -4.68
C MET A 9 -8.31 15.32 -4.91
N CYS A 10 -9.22 15.12 -3.95
CA CYS A 10 -10.57 15.66 -4.03
C CYS A 10 -10.58 17.18 -4.04
N HIS A 11 -9.70 17.86 -3.26
CA HIS A 11 -9.54 19.31 -3.31
C HIS A 11 -9.05 19.78 -4.68
N LEU A 12 -8.01 19.16 -5.22
CA LEU A 12 -7.49 19.51 -6.54
C LEU A 12 -8.53 19.29 -7.64
N PHE A 13 -9.27 18.19 -7.59
CA PHE A 13 -10.36 17.90 -8.51
C PHE A 13 -11.46 18.96 -8.45
N ALA A 14 -11.80 19.43 -7.24
CA ALA A 14 -12.82 20.46 -7.04
C ALA A 14 -12.30 21.89 -7.27
N GLY A 15 -11.04 22.07 -7.67
CA GLY A 15 -10.43 23.41 -7.85
C GLY A 15 -10.21 24.16 -6.53
N ILE A 16 -10.16 23.44 -5.40
CA ILE A 16 -9.94 24.00 -4.06
C ILE A 16 -8.49 23.83 -3.67
N SER A 17 -7.87 24.85 -3.09
CA SER A 17 -6.47 24.79 -2.66
C SER A 17 -6.27 23.80 -1.50
N PRO A 18 -5.37 22.80 -1.60
CA PRO A 18 -5.09 21.86 -0.51
C PRO A 18 -4.02 22.38 0.47
N VAL A 19 -3.54 23.61 0.35
CA VAL A 19 -2.42 24.15 1.15
C VAL A 19 -2.69 24.06 2.65
N SER A 20 -3.93 24.24 3.11
CA SER A 20 -4.31 24.14 4.52
C SER A 20 -4.14 22.73 5.10
N ILE A 21 -4.13 21.69 4.25
CA ILE A 21 -3.89 20.31 4.67
C ILE A 21 -2.40 20.06 4.95
N GLY A 22 -1.51 20.83 4.32
CA GLY A 22 -0.05 20.72 4.50
C GLY A 22 0.53 21.53 5.66
N VAL A 23 -0.29 22.34 6.35
CA VAL A 23 0.16 23.20 7.46
C VAL A 23 -0.73 23.01 8.68
N THR A 24 -0.13 23.12 9.88
CA THR A 24 -0.89 23.02 11.14
C THR A 24 -2.03 24.04 11.16
N PRO A 25 -3.28 23.67 11.51
CA PRO A 25 -3.72 22.40 12.10
C PRO A 25 -4.14 21.29 11.11
N PHE A 26 -3.67 21.30 9.86
CA PHE A 26 -3.92 20.28 8.82
C PHE A 26 -5.40 20.11 8.45
N MET A 27 -6.15 21.21 8.49
CA MET A 27 -7.60 21.19 8.26
C MET A 27 -7.92 21.36 6.78
N PRO A 28 -8.75 20.46 6.21
CA PRO A 28 -9.28 20.63 4.86
C PRO A 28 -10.22 21.83 4.78
N GLN A 29 -10.26 22.50 3.64
CA GLN A 29 -11.22 23.59 3.39
C GLN A 29 -12.63 23.06 3.10
N GLU A 30 -12.72 21.82 2.59
CA GLU A 30 -13.98 21.17 2.26
C GLU A 30 -13.92 19.69 2.64
N PHE A 31 -14.98 19.18 3.26
CA PHE A 31 -15.11 17.78 3.63
C PHE A 31 -15.90 16.95 2.62
N PHE A 32 -16.44 17.58 1.59
CA PHE A 32 -17.22 16.97 0.52
C PHE A 32 -18.48 16.23 1.03
N GLY A 33 -18.80 15.03 0.53
CA GLY A 33 -20.01 14.30 0.90
C GLY A 33 -21.30 14.87 0.33
N LYS A 34 -21.21 15.61 -0.78
CA LYS A 34 -22.33 16.28 -1.44
C LYS A 34 -22.23 16.26 -2.96
N GLU A 35 -23.32 16.61 -3.62
CA GLU A 35 -23.36 16.76 -5.07
C GLU A 35 -22.94 18.17 -5.49
N TYR A 36 -22.23 18.23 -6.62
CA TYR A 36 -21.85 19.43 -7.36
C TYR A 36 -22.46 19.35 -8.76
N THR A 37 -22.71 20.49 -9.39
CA THR A 37 -22.99 20.49 -10.83
C THR A 37 -21.70 20.34 -11.63
N GLY A 38 -21.78 19.75 -12.80
CA GLY A 38 -20.60 19.66 -13.69
C GLY A 38 -20.01 21.04 -14.00
N GLU A 39 -20.87 22.06 -14.17
CA GLU A 39 -20.45 23.43 -14.41
C GLU A 39 -19.57 24.01 -13.27
N GLN A 40 -19.93 23.74 -12.01
CA GLN A 40 -19.14 24.16 -10.84
C GLN A 40 -17.71 23.55 -10.83
N LEU A 41 -17.54 22.39 -11.46
CA LEU A 41 -16.28 21.66 -11.53
C LEU A 41 -15.59 21.77 -12.90
N GLY A 42 -16.13 22.60 -13.81
CA GLY A 42 -15.59 22.74 -15.17
C GLY A 42 -15.82 21.50 -16.08
N LEU A 43 -16.75 20.63 -15.71
CA LEU A 43 -17.11 19.40 -16.44
C LEU A 43 -18.41 19.62 -17.22
N THR A 44 -18.31 20.18 -18.41
CA THR A 44 -19.48 20.62 -19.23
C THR A 44 -20.42 19.48 -19.63
N ASP A 45 -19.89 18.27 -19.80
CA ASP A 45 -20.66 17.09 -20.21
C ASP A 45 -21.21 16.28 -19.02
N CYS A 46 -21.02 16.75 -17.80
CA CYS A 46 -21.44 16.08 -16.58
C CYS A 46 -22.54 16.85 -15.87
N ARG A 47 -23.71 16.25 -15.72
CA ARG A 47 -24.84 16.92 -15.08
C ARG A 47 -24.68 17.04 -13.56
N SER A 48 -24.21 16.00 -12.92
CA SER A 48 -24.05 15.90 -11.46
C SER A 48 -22.81 15.09 -11.11
N VAL A 49 -22.07 15.54 -10.11
CA VAL A 49 -20.86 14.91 -9.59
C VAL A 49 -20.98 14.82 -8.07
N TYR A 50 -21.04 13.62 -7.56
CA TYR A 50 -20.91 13.35 -6.11
C TYR A 50 -19.44 13.13 -5.78
N ILE A 51 -18.92 13.85 -4.80
CA ILE A 51 -17.57 13.65 -4.27
C ILE A 51 -17.72 13.01 -2.88
N ALA A 52 -17.08 11.85 -2.67
CA ALA A 52 -17.15 11.12 -1.42
C ALA A 52 -16.61 11.95 -0.23
N PRO A 53 -17.19 11.80 0.97
CA PRO A 53 -16.83 12.62 2.12
C PRO A 53 -15.43 12.28 2.63
N ALA A 54 -14.64 13.29 3.01
CA ALA A 54 -13.42 13.14 3.78
C ALA A 54 -13.73 13.20 5.28
N VAL A 55 -12.94 12.50 6.10
CA VAL A 55 -13.01 12.53 7.56
C VAL A 55 -12.06 13.60 8.12
N ALA A 56 -10.87 13.72 7.52
CA ALA A 56 -9.81 14.61 7.95
C ALA A 56 -8.87 14.96 6.79
N GLY A 57 -7.84 15.76 7.05
CA GLY A 57 -6.85 16.13 6.04
C GLY A 57 -6.12 14.92 5.42
N PHE A 58 -5.93 13.88 6.18
CA PHE A 58 -5.21 12.65 5.78
C PHE A 58 -6.09 11.38 5.77
N VAL A 59 -7.41 11.51 5.89
CA VAL A 59 -8.37 10.41 5.76
C VAL A 59 -9.49 10.89 4.85
N GLY A 60 -9.46 10.45 3.62
CA GLY A 60 -10.28 10.97 2.53
C GLY A 60 -11.51 10.14 2.19
N GLY A 61 -12.07 10.45 1.02
CA GLY A 61 -13.21 9.77 0.43
C GLY A 61 -12.93 8.32 0.00
N ASP A 62 -11.66 7.96 -0.21
CA ASP A 62 -11.17 6.59 -0.39
C ASP A 62 -11.56 5.73 0.81
N ILE A 63 -11.10 6.08 2.01
CA ILE A 63 -11.36 5.33 3.23
C ILE A 63 -12.85 5.26 3.58
N THR A 64 -13.59 6.34 3.40
CA THR A 64 -15.04 6.33 3.66
C THR A 64 -15.80 5.44 2.68
N SER A 65 -15.33 5.35 1.43
CA SER A 65 -15.92 4.48 0.41
C SER A 65 -15.59 3.01 0.65
N ASP A 66 -14.36 2.70 1.07
CA ASP A 66 -13.94 1.36 1.45
C ASP A 66 -14.70 0.87 2.67
N LEU A 67 -14.83 1.71 3.70
CA LEU A 67 -15.67 1.40 4.86
C LEU A 67 -17.12 1.12 4.47
N LEU A 68 -17.70 1.94 3.59
CA LEU A 68 -19.05 1.72 3.09
C LEU A 68 -19.17 0.36 2.40
N ALA A 69 -18.22 0.00 1.54
CA ALA A 69 -18.23 -1.26 0.80
C ALA A 69 -18.11 -2.48 1.72
N VAL A 70 -17.25 -2.40 2.74
CA VAL A 70 -17.01 -3.49 3.70
C VAL A 70 -18.15 -3.64 4.68
N MET A 71 -18.65 -2.53 5.24
CA MET A 71 -19.66 -2.54 6.30
C MET A 71 -21.07 -2.81 5.78
N GLN A 72 -21.35 -2.65 4.48
CA GLN A 72 -22.66 -3.02 3.91
C GLN A 72 -23.07 -4.46 4.19
N LYS A 73 -22.12 -5.39 4.32
CA LYS A 73 -22.41 -6.82 4.51
C LYS A 73 -22.74 -7.14 5.97
N ASN A 74 -22.01 -6.57 6.93
CA ASN A 74 -22.12 -6.84 8.35
C ASN A 74 -21.89 -5.57 9.19
N PRO A 75 -22.83 -4.61 9.20
CA PRO A 75 -22.61 -3.29 9.79
C PRO A 75 -22.33 -3.31 11.31
N LYS A 76 -22.77 -4.37 12.01
CA LYS A 76 -22.59 -4.51 13.48
C LYS A 76 -21.26 -5.14 13.86
N GLU A 77 -20.61 -5.84 12.94
CA GLU A 77 -19.31 -6.43 13.22
C GLU A 77 -18.22 -5.35 13.21
N LYS A 78 -17.30 -5.43 14.17
CA LYS A 78 -16.11 -4.59 14.13
C LYS A 78 -15.20 -5.03 12.99
N VAL A 79 -14.81 -4.08 12.16
CA VAL A 79 -13.92 -4.26 11.03
C VAL A 79 -12.65 -3.48 11.30
N LEU A 80 -11.50 -4.03 10.97
CA LEU A 80 -10.24 -3.31 10.81
C LEU A 80 -9.94 -3.24 9.31
N LEU A 81 -9.98 -2.03 8.77
CA LEU A 81 -9.60 -1.70 7.40
C LEU A 81 -8.17 -1.20 7.38
N LEU A 82 -7.36 -1.69 6.46
CA LEU A 82 -6.01 -1.22 6.18
C LEU A 82 -5.93 -0.89 4.69
N ASP A 83 -5.70 0.37 4.37
CA ASP A 83 -5.35 0.81 3.02
C ASP A 83 -3.83 0.99 2.94
N ILE A 84 -3.20 0.21 2.07
CA ILE A 84 -1.74 0.09 1.99
C ILE A 84 -1.26 0.75 0.71
N GLY A 85 -1.05 2.06 0.76
CA GLY A 85 -0.51 2.88 -0.32
C GLY A 85 0.75 3.64 0.10
N THR A 86 1.02 4.76 -0.55
CA THR A 86 2.08 5.73 -0.18
C THR A 86 1.84 6.26 1.23
N ASN A 87 0.57 6.52 1.54
CA ASN A 87 0.11 6.68 2.91
C ASN A 87 -0.47 5.36 3.38
N GLY A 88 -0.48 5.14 4.69
CA GLY A 88 -1.15 4.02 5.30
C GLY A 88 -2.34 4.52 6.07
N GLU A 89 -3.52 4.42 5.48
CA GLU A 89 -4.76 4.76 6.15
C GLU A 89 -5.33 3.52 6.83
N MET A 90 -5.86 3.73 8.01
CA MET A 90 -6.44 2.66 8.82
C MET A 90 -7.74 3.12 9.44
N ALA A 91 -8.71 2.20 9.52
CA ALA A 91 -9.95 2.43 10.23
C ALA A 91 -10.37 1.19 11.01
N VAL A 92 -10.88 1.36 12.21
CA VAL A 92 -11.45 0.28 13.02
C VAL A 92 -12.78 0.69 13.62
N GLY A 93 -13.76 -0.17 13.58
CA GLY A 93 -15.08 0.11 14.16
C GLY A 93 -16.20 -0.65 13.49
N ASN A 94 -17.42 -0.19 13.75
CA ASN A 94 -18.68 -0.69 13.21
C ASN A 94 -19.62 0.49 12.92
N GLU A 95 -20.91 0.23 12.62
CA GLU A 95 -21.90 1.28 12.34
C GLU A 95 -22.11 2.29 13.47
N GLU A 96 -21.77 1.94 14.73
CA GLU A 96 -21.97 2.82 15.89
C GLU A 96 -20.81 3.80 16.08
N GLN A 97 -19.57 3.31 15.86
CA GLN A 97 -18.37 4.12 16.07
C GLN A 97 -17.20 3.62 15.21
N ILE A 98 -16.52 4.54 14.56
CA ILE A 98 -15.35 4.30 13.73
C ILE A 98 -14.21 5.22 14.18
N TYR A 99 -13.04 4.63 14.36
CA TYR A 99 -11.78 5.34 14.59
C TYR A 99 -10.92 5.21 13.33
N CYS A 100 -10.27 6.30 12.95
CA CYS A 100 -9.40 6.34 11.79
C CYS A 100 -8.06 6.96 12.14
N CYS A 101 -7.01 6.51 11.50
CA CYS A 101 -5.71 7.18 11.51
C CYS A 101 -5.03 7.04 10.14
N ALA A 102 -4.09 7.93 9.89
CA ALA A 102 -3.19 7.85 8.75
C ALA A 102 -1.75 7.86 9.24
N THR A 103 -0.88 7.12 8.56
CA THR A 103 0.55 7.07 8.85
C THR A 103 1.36 7.25 7.57
N ALA A 104 2.48 7.93 7.67
CA ALA A 104 3.41 8.07 6.55
C ALA A 104 4.19 6.75 6.37
N VAL A 105 3.83 5.99 5.38
CA VAL A 105 4.44 4.69 5.07
C VAL A 105 5.59 4.84 4.09
N GLY A 106 5.55 5.88 3.26
CA GLY A 106 6.48 6.07 2.16
C GLY A 106 6.09 5.29 0.91
N SER A 107 6.80 5.53 -0.17
CA SER A 107 6.49 4.98 -1.50
C SER A 107 7.03 3.54 -1.73
N ALA A 108 7.48 2.86 -0.67
CA ALA A 108 8.07 1.52 -0.79
C ALA A 108 7.09 0.51 -1.43
N PHE A 109 5.80 0.57 -1.09
CA PHE A 109 4.78 -0.32 -1.67
C PHE A 109 4.39 0.02 -3.11
N GLU A 110 4.69 1.24 -3.57
CA GLU A 110 4.49 1.66 -4.96
C GLU A 110 5.72 1.43 -5.83
N GLY A 111 6.82 0.98 -5.24
CA GLY A 111 8.07 0.72 -5.93
C GLY A 111 8.89 1.99 -6.28
N ALA A 112 8.46 3.20 -5.86
CA ALA A 112 9.06 4.45 -6.32
C ALA A 112 10.46 4.73 -5.74
N GLU A 113 10.79 4.18 -4.56
CA GLU A 113 12.10 4.36 -3.90
C GLU A 113 12.95 3.10 -3.91
N MET A 114 12.59 2.11 -4.73
CA MET A 114 13.29 0.84 -4.82
C MET A 114 14.28 0.83 -5.97
N ALA A 115 15.36 0.07 -5.82
CA ALA A 115 16.41 -0.03 -6.84
C ALA A 115 15.88 -0.46 -8.22
N MET A 116 14.88 -1.34 -8.24
CA MET A 116 14.25 -1.83 -9.48
C MET A 116 12.71 -1.80 -9.38
N GLY A 117 12.19 -0.85 -8.58
CA GLY A 117 10.76 -0.66 -8.45
C GLY A 117 10.13 -0.02 -9.66
N MET A 118 8.90 -0.43 -9.97
CA MET A 118 8.10 0.15 -11.05
C MET A 118 6.61 0.01 -10.76
N PRO A 119 5.75 0.82 -11.39
CA PRO A 119 4.31 0.60 -11.34
C PRO A 119 3.92 -0.79 -11.84
N ALA A 120 2.72 -1.26 -11.47
CA ALA A 120 2.15 -2.52 -11.96
C ALA A 120 1.80 -2.41 -13.47
N ALA A 121 2.81 -2.48 -14.31
CA ALA A 121 2.75 -2.35 -15.76
C ALA A 121 3.43 -3.55 -16.45
N VAL A 122 3.32 -3.64 -17.77
CA VAL A 122 3.99 -4.68 -18.57
C VAL A 122 5.48 -4.71 -18.23
N GLY A 123 6.02 -5.92 -17.99
CA GLY A 123 7.41 -6.14 -17.58
C GLY A 123 7.64 -6.11 -16.05
N ALA A 124 6.64 -5.71 -15.23
CA ALA A 124 6.77 -5.75 -13.79
C ALA A 124 6.56 -7.16 -13.23
N ILE A 125 7.44 -7.61 -12.33
CA ILE A 125 7.19 -8.79 -11.49
C ILE A 125 6.07 -8.44 -10.52
N SER A 126 4.93 -9.13 -10.62
CA SER A 126 3.74 -8.90 -9.79
C SER A 126 3.50 -10.00 -8.75
N HIS A 127 4.11 -11.16 -8.93
CA HIS A 127 4.02 -12.26 -7.99
C HIS A 127 5.33 -13.04 -7.93
N VAL A 128 5.72 -13.47 -6.72
CA VAL A 128 6.92 -14.26 -6.48
C VAL A 128 6.58 -15.41 -5.54
N TRP A 129 7.00 -16.63 -5.87
CA TRP A 129 6.80 -17.80 -5.00
C TRP A 129 7.97 -18.77 -5.07
N LEU A 130 8.04 -19.66 -4.12
CA LEU A 130 9.03 -20.72 -4.09
C LEU A 130 8.42 -22.03 -4.63
N ASP A 131 9.01 -22.57 -5.70
CA ASP A 131 8.64 -23.86 -6.28
C ASP A 131 9.86 -24.77 -6.30
N GLN A 132 9.79 -25.93 -5.61
CA GLN A 132 10.87 -26.92 -5.55
C GLN A 132 12.25 -26.29 -5.23
N ARG A 133 12.30 -25.36 -4.28
CA ARG A 133 13.49 -24.56 -3.89
C ARG A 133 14.01 -23.64 -5.00
N ARG A 134 13.15 -23.25 -5.94
CA ARG A 134 13.47 -22.27 -6.98
C ARG A 134 12.54 -21.09 -6.87
N ILE A 135 13.08 -19.89 -6.98
CA ILE A 135 12.26 -18.69 -7.12
C ILE A 135 11.55 -18.75 -8.48
N ARG A 136 10.25 -18.55 -8.45
CA ARG A 136 9.40 -18.36 -9.62
C ARG A 136 8.81 -16.98 -9.56
N VAL A 137 8.64 -16.37 -10.71
CA VAL A 137 8.06 -15.03 -10.85
C VAL A 137 6.96 -15.04 -11.89
N GLN A 138 5.95 -14.23 -11.66
CA GLN A 138 4.96 -13.86 -12.67
C GLN A 138 5.22 -12.43 -13.09
N VAL A 139 5.29 -12.20 -14.39
CA VAL A 139 5.52 -10.89 -14.98
C VAL A 139 4.25 -10.45 -15.70
N ILE A 140 3.86 -9.20 -15.49
CA ILE A 140 2.69 -8.62 -16.18
C ILE A 140 2.99 -8.56 -17.68
N GLY A 141 2.06 -9.08 -18.51
CA GLY A 141 2.19 -9.12 -19.96
C GLY A 141 3.01 -10.30 -20.49
N ASP A 142 3.46 -11.22 -19.61
CA ASP A 142 4.27 -12.41 -19.99
C ASP A 142 5.56 -12.07 -20.76
N GLU A 143 6.12 -10.88 -20.51
CA GLU A 143 7.36 -10.40 -21.11
C GLU A 143 8.59 -10.62 -20.20
N GLU A 144 9.77 -10.21 -20.65
CA GLU A 144 10.98 -10.23 -19.83
C GLU A 144 10.82 -9.26 -18.63
N ALA A 145 11.16 -9.74 -17.44
CA ALA A 145 11.12 -8.91 -16.24
C ALA A 145 12.11 -7.75 -16.33
N CYS A 146 11.63 -6.52 -16.17
CA CYS A 146 12.44 -5.31 -16.15
C CYS A 146 12.37 -4.53 -14.82
N GLY A 147 11.46 -4.93 -13.93
CA GLY A 147 11.33 -4.37 -12.60
C GLY A 147 10.36 -5.17 -11.73
N ILE A 148 10.00 -4.64 -10.58
CA ILE A 148 9.11 -5.26 -9.61
C ILE A 148 8.10 -4.24 -9.09
N CYS A 149 6.83 -4.59 -9.04
CA CYS A 149 5.81 -3.75 -8.42
C CYS A 149 5.62 -4.09 -6.93
N GLY A 150 4.82 -3.31 -6.23
CA GLY A 150 4.64 -3.44 -4.79
C GLY A 150 4.19 -4.83 -4.33
N SER A 151 3.23 -5.44 -5.02
CA SER A 151 2.77 -6.80 -4.69
C SER A 151 3.88 -7.84 -4.87
N GLY A 152 4.63 -7.75 -5.97
CA GLY A 152 5.78 -8.62 -6.22
C GLY A 152 6.87 -8.45 -5.17
N LEU A 153 7.08 -7.24 -4.64
CA LEU A 153 8.05 -6.98 -3.58
C LEU A 153 7.66 -7.63 -2.26
N ILE A 154 6.39 -7.55 -1.87
CA ILE A 154 5.88 -8.20 -0.65
C ILE A 154 6.08 -9.70 -0.75
N ASP A 155 5.72 -10.30 -1.88
CA ASP A 155 5.94 -11.72 -2.13
C ASP A 155 7.42 -12.09 -2.13
N ALA A 156 8.26 -11.28 -2.78
CA ALA A 156 9.71 -11.50 -2.80
C ALA A 156 10.29 -11.51 -1.39
N LEU A 157 9.88 -10.57 -0.52
CA LEU A 157 10.33 -10.55 0.87
C LEU A 157 9.87 -11.79 1.63
N ALA A 158 8.63 -12.25 1.43
CA ALA A 158 8.12 -13.48 2.03
C ALA A 158 8.98 -14.70 1.61
N VAL A 159 9.28 -14.82 0.33
CA VAL A 159 10.15 -15.87 -0.22
C VAL A 159 11.58 -15.78 0.33
N ILE A 160 12.17 -14.59 0.41
CA ILE A 160 13.49 -14.34 0.96
C ILE A 160 13.57 -14.79 2.44
N LEU A 161 12.52 -14.52 3.21
CA LEU A 161 12.37 -14.98 4.60
C LEU A 161 12.24 -16.50 4.67
N GLU A 162 11.38 -17.11 3.85
CA GLU A 162 11.21 -18.58 3.79
C GLU A 162 12.50 -19.31 3.43
N MET A 163 13.29 -18.74 2.50
CA MET A 163 14.59 -19.26 2.13
C MET A 163 15.65 -19.12 3.24
N GLY A 164 15.36 -18.36 4.30
CA GLY A 164 16.28 -18.10 5.41
C GLY A 164 17.48 -17.24 5.01
N LEU A 165 17.31 -16.34 4.01
CA LEU A 165 18.36 -15.45 3.51
C LEU A 165 18.57 -14.22 4.40
N LEU A 166 17.63 -13.90 5.28
CA LEU A 166 17.71 -12.82 6.26
C LEU A 166 18.05 -13.34 7.65
N ASP A 167 18.75 -12.54 8.43
CA ASP A 167 18.86 -12.74 9.87
C ASP A 167 17.64 -12.11 10.60
N HIS A 168 17.64 -12.19 11.92
CA HIS A 168 16.54 -11.66 12.77
C HIS A 168 16.40 -10.13 12.72
N THR A 169 17.42 -9.42 12.23
CA THR A 169 17.38 -7.95 12.07
C THR A 169 16.94 -7.54 10.67
N GLY A 170 16.76 -8.50 9.75
CA GLY A 170 16.46 -8.25 8.34
C GLY A 170 17.70 -7.94 7.49
N LEU A 171 18.88 -8.28 7.98
CA LEU A 171 20.13 -8.18 7.21
C LEU A 171 20.31 -9.41 6.34
N LEU A 172 20.68 -9.22 5.08
CA LEU A 172 21.02 -10.32 4.18
C LEU A 172 22.26 -11.05 4.68
N LYS A 173 22.11 -12.35 4.83
CA LYS A 173 23.19 -13.24 5.30
C LYS A 173 24.30 -13.39 4.25
N GLN A 174 25.50 -13.63 4.71
CA GLN A 174 26.61 -13.98 3.82
C GLN A 174 26.38 -15.35 3.16
N LYS A 175 26.91 -15.54 1.94
CA LYS A 175 26.75 -16.79 1.17
C LYS A 175 27.13 -18.04 1.94
N GLN A 176 28.15 -17.96 2.79
CA GLN A 176 28.65 -19.10 3.59
C GLN A 176 27.63 -19.59 4.63
N SER A 177 26.82 -18.66 5.16
CA SER A 177 25.82 -18.94 6.21
C SER A 177 24.46 -19.40 5.65
N VAL A 178 24.33 -19.49 4.33
CA VAL A 178 23.08 -19.85 3.64
C VAL A 178 23.19 -21.24 3.01
N SER A 179 22.07 -21.96 2.96
CA SER A 179 21.97 -23.25 2.27
C SER A 179 22.54 -23.17 0.85
N VAL A 180 23.32 -24.17 0.46
CA VAL A 180 23.97 -24.25 -0.86
C VAL A 180 22.97 -24.05 -2.00
N ALA A 181 21.76 -24.58 -1.85
CA ALA A 181 20.68 -24.45 -2.84
C ALA A 181 20.30 -23.00 -3.16
N TYR A 182 20.46 -22.10 -2.19
CA TYR A 182 20.02 -20.72 -2.30
C TYR A 182 21.15 -19.70 -2.53
N ARG A 183 22.41 -20.10 -2.39
CA ARG A 183 23.58 -19.22 -2.59
C ARG A 183 23.64 -18.53 -3.94
N LYS A 184 23.08 -19.16 -4.97
CA LYS A 184 23.03 -18.64 -6.34
C LYS A 184 22.17 -17.36 -6.48
N TYR A 185 21.22 -17.14 -5.57
CA TYR A 185 20.35 -15.97 -5.58
C TYR A 185 20.98 -14.77 -4.89
N LEU A 186 21.98 -14.98 -4.02
CA LEU A 186 22.69 -13.90 -3.36
C LEU A 186 23.72 -13.28 -4.30
N GLY A 187 23.68 -11.97 -4.43
CA GLY A 187 24.58 -11.21 -5.27
C GLY A 187 24.82 -9.81 -4.75
N GLU A 188 25.23 -8.96 -5.65
CA GLU A 188 25.47 -7.54 -5.41
C GLU A 188 24.92 -6.74 -6.58
N TYR A 189 24.31 -5.61 -6.29
CA TYR A 189 23.84 -4.64 -7.25
C TYR A 189 24.18 -3.23 -6.76
N ALA A 190 24.84 -2.43 -7.59
CA ALA A 190 25.30 -1.07 -7.28
C ALA A 190 26.05 -0.94 -5.94
N GLY A 191 26.87 -1.94 -5.59
CA GLY A 191 27.65 -1.96 -4.35
C GLY A 191 26.86 -2.40 -3.11
N GLN A 192 25.62 -2.87 -3.28
CA GLN A 192 24.76 -3.34 -2.20
C GLN A 192 24.47 -4.85 -2.31
N PRO A 193 24.40 -5.57 -1.18
CA PRO A 193 23.92 -6.97 -1.18
C PRO A 193 22.49 -7.02 -1.72
N CYS A 194 22.20 -8.03 -2.55
CA CYS A 194 20.87 -8.22 -3.11
C CYS A 194 20.52 -9.71 -3.28
N VAL A 195 19.22 -9.95 -3.52
CA VAL A 195 18.68 -11.25 -3.92
C VAL A 195 18.14 -11.12 -5.35
N TRP A 196 18.71 -11.89 -6.28
CA TRP A 196 18.26 -11.94 -7.66
C TRP A 196 17.00 -12.79 -7.78
N LEU A 197 15.91 -12.20 -8.30
CA LEU A 197 14.64 -12.87 -8.56
C LEU A 197 14.54 -13.37 -9.99
N ALA A 198 15.06 -12.58 -10.94
CA ALA A 198 15.14 -12.87 -12.36
C ALA A 198 16.50 -12.36 -12.92
N HIS A 199 16.76 -12.58 -14.21
CA HIS A 199 18.04 -12.25 -14.85
C HIS A 199 18.51 -10.82 -14.59
N LYS A 200 17.58 -9.84 -14.57
CA LYS A 200 17.91 -8.41 -14.44
C LYS A 200 17.21 -7.74 -13.24
N VAL A 201 16.46 -8.49 -12.44
CA VAL A 201 15.67 -7.92 -11.35
C VAL A 201 16.08 -8.53 -10.03
N CYS A 202 16.43 -7.68 -9.08
CA CYS A 202 16.79 -8.07 -7.72
C CYS A 202 16.10 -7.18 -6.67
N VAL A 203 16.10 -7.66 -5.44
CA VAL A 203 15.74 -6.90 -4.23
C VAL A 203 17.00 -6.64 -3.44
N THR A 204 17.31 -5.38 -3.18
CA THR A 204 18.50 -4.94 -2.45
C THR A 204 18.27 -4.93 -0.93
N GLN A 205 19.36 -4.79 -0.17
CA GLN A 205 19.26 -4.60 1.26
C GLN A 205 18.51 -3.32 1.63
N GLU A 206 18.63 -2.28 0.83
CA GLU A 206 17.94 -0.99 1.06
C GLU A 206 16.43 -1.13 0.81
N ASP A 207 16.03 -1.85 -0.23
CA ASP A 207 14.62 -2.17 -0.49
C ASP A 207 13.99 -2.92 0.70
N ILE A 208 14.72 -3.88 1.28
CA ILE A 208 14.28 -4.61 2.48
C ILE A 208 14.11 -3.66 3.67
N ARG A 209 15.03 -2.69 3.86
CA ARG A 209 14.92 -1.68 4.91
C ARG A 209 13.73 -0.77 4.71
N GLY A 210 13.46 -0.33 3.48
CA GLY A 210 12.27 0.44 3.13
C GLY A 210 10.98 -0.28 3.54
N LEU A 211 10.86 -1.57 3.20
CA LEU A 211 9.72 -2.40 3.63
C LEU A 211 9.63 -2.59 5.15
N GLN A 212 10.75 -2.72 5.85
CA GLN A 212 10.75 -2.81 7.32
C GLN A 212 10.23 -1.53 7.95
N LEU A 213 10.62 -0.36 7.43
CA LEU A 213 10.13 0.94 7.90
C LEU A 213 8.65 1.11 7.63
N ALA A 214 8.18 0.76 6.42
CA ALA A 214 6.78 0.80 6.05
C ALA A 214 5.93 -0.10 6.97
N LYS A 215 6.36 -1.35 7.19
CA LYS A 215 5.71 -2.28 8.13
C LYS A 215 5.69 -1.73 9.56
N ALA A 216 6.76 -1.10 10.01
CA ALA A 216 6.84 -0.52 11.36
C ALA A 216 5.86 0.66 11.52
N ALA A 217 5.72 1.50 10.49
CA ALA A 217 4.76 2.60 10.47
C ALA A 217 3.33 2.09 10.58
N PHE A 218 2.94 1.07 9.78
CA PHE A 218 1.64 0.41 9.90
C PHE A 218 1.42 -0.20 11.28
N ALA A 219 2.40 -0.94 11.79
CA ALA A 219 2.28 -1.58 13.10
C ALA A 219 2.11 -0.55 14.24
N ALA A 220 2.79 0.58 14.15
CA ALA A 220 2.65 1.66 15.12
C ALA A 220 1.27 2.32 15.04
N GLY A 221 0.82 2.70 13.82
CA GLY A 221 -0.51 3.28 13.60
C GLY A 221 -1.63 2.35 14.06
N MET A 222 -1.57 1.08 13.66
CA MET A 222 -2.54 0.05 14.08
C MET A 222 -2.58 -0.11 15.60
N ARG A 223 -1.42 -0.13 16.26
CA ARG A 223 -1.35 -0.25 17.71
C ARG A 223 -2.04 0.91 18.42
N ILE A 224 -1.80 2.13 17.98
CA ILE A 224 -2.46 3.33 18.53
C ILE A 224 -3.96 3.27 18.27
N LEU A 225 -4.37 2.95 17.05
CA LEU A 225 -5.77 2.88 16.65
C LEU A 225 -6.55 1.84 17.47
N LEU A 226 -5.99 0.65 17.67
CA LEU A 226 -6.60 -0.40 18.48
C LEU A 226 -6.67 -0.01 19.97
N GLN A 227 -5.65 0.68 20.47
CA GLN A 227 -5.62 1.18 21.85
C GLN A 227 -6.73 2.23 22.07
N ASP A 228 -6.84 3.23 21.19
CA ASP A 228 -7.81 4.30 21.29
C ASP A 228 -9.25 3.81 21.10
N SER A 229 -9.45 2.81 20.26
CA SER A 229 -10.76 2.17 20.03
C SER A 229 -11.12 1.09 21.07
N HIS A 230 -10.26 0.86 22.07
CA HIS A 230 -10.42 -0.23 23.05
C HIS A 230 -10.68 -1.60 22.41
N THR A 231 -10.03 -1.87 21.28
CA THR A 231 -10.20 -3.11 20.53
C THR A 231 -8.98 -4.01 20.73
N SER A 232 -9.22 -5.31 20.99
CA SER A 232 -8.13 -6.27 21.16
C SER A 232 -7.53 -6.72 19.82
N TYR A 233 -6.28 -7.20 19.85
CA TYR A 233 -5.61 -7.79 18.68
C TYR A 233 -6.22 -9.12 18.20
N GLU A 234 -7.10 -9.73 19.00
CA GLU A 234 -7.79 -10.99 18.68
C GLU A 234 -8.95 -10.79 17.70
N LEU A 235 -9.19 -9.56 17.26
CA LEU A 235 -10.17 -9.27 16.22
C LEU A 235 -9.79 -10.06 14.95
N SER A 236 -10.76 -10.83 14.42
CA SER A 236 -10.56 -11.56 13.16
C SER A 236 -10.31 -10.56 12.03
N LEU A 237 -9.10 -10.58 11.46
CA LEU A 237 -8.71 -9.68 10.38
C LEU A 237 -9.11 -10.30 9.04
N ILE A 238 -9.98 -9.63 8.29
CA ILE A 238 -10.19 -9.89 6.87
C ILE A 238 -9.26 -8.92 6.14
N HIS A 239 -8.22 -9.45 5.49
CA HIS A 239 -7.35 -8.65 4.64
C HIS A 239 -7.99 -8.47 3.27
N ILE A 240 -8.32 -7.22 2.92
CA ILE A 240 -8.63 -6.83 1.56
C ILE A 240 -7.43 -6.04 1.07
N SER A 241 -6.56 -6.69 0.33
CA SER A 241 -5.54 -6.01 -0.47
C SER A 241 -6.08 -5.92 -1.90
N GLU A 242 -6.29 -4.73 -2.41
CA GLU A 242 -6.45 -4.55 -3.85
C GLU A 242 -5.06 -4.54 -4.48
N PRO A 243 -4.69 -5.58 -5.24
CA PRO A 243 -3.58 -5.43 -6.15
C PRO A 243 -4.01 -4.39 -7.19
N THR A 244 -3.20 -3.38 -7.42
CA THR A 244 -3.33 -2.50 -8.58
C THR A 244 -3.20 -3.35 -9.85
N ARG A 245 -4.28 -4.02 -10.25
CA ARG A 245 -4.34 -4.71 -11.53
C ARG A 245 -4.58 -3.64 -12.58
N PRO A 246 -3.80 -3.61 -13.68
CA PRO A 246 -4.16 -2.81 -14.83
C PRO A 246 -5.55 -3.26 -15.28
N ILE A 247 -6.45 -2.30 -15.43
CA ILE A 247 -7.75 -2.53 -16.07
C ILE A 247 -7.43 -2.85 -17.53
N SER A 248 -7.67 -4.09 -17.91
CA SER A 248 -7.58 -4.54 -19.30
C SER A 248 -8.71 -3.97 -20.15
#